data_31e4cba028fd3d0cd3005329643b7579
#
_entry.id   31e4cba028fd3d0cd3005329643b7579
#
_cell.length_a   1.000
_cell.length_b   1.000
_cell.length_c   1.000
_cell.angle_alpha   90.00
_cell.angle_beta   90.00
_cell.angle_gamma   90.00
#
_symmetry.space_group_name_H-M   'P 1'
#
loop_
_entity.id
_entity.type
_entity.pdbx_description
1 polymer ?
#
loop_
_entity_poly.entity_id
_entity_poly.type
_entity_poly.pdbx_seq_one_letter_code
_entity_poly.pdbx_strand_id
1 'polypeptide(L)'
;MNKIINHTKSYIKGANVLIPNKDILNPDLSFEELGALLTLLSFIDEGYFTDDELFNCYKEPQEEIKKVFEKLMAKGYLEIINNNGVAEYHIYGKEIVN
;
A
#
# COMPACT_ATOMS: atom_id res chain seq x y z
N MET A 1 1.74 -6.26 -15.32
CA MET A 1 2.21 -4.92 -14.92
C MET A 1 1.24 -4.32 -13.91
N ASN A 2 1.75 -3.70 -12.89
CA ASN A 2 0.96 -3.10 -11.82
C ASN A 2 1.23 -1.59 -11.77
N LYS A 3 0.33 -0.86 -11.15
CA LYS A 3 0.45 0.58 -11.00
C LYS A 3 -0.02 0.99 -9.60
N ILE A 4 0.68 1.94 -8.98
CA ILE A 4 0.27 2.50 -7.69
C ILE A 4 -0.57 3.75 -7.94
N ILE A 5 -1.72 3.83 -7.28
CA ILE A 5 -2.55 5.04 -7.23
C ILE A 5 -2.70 5.42 -5.76
N ASN A 6 -1.99 6.45 -5.35
CA ASN A 6 -1.95 6.88 -3.95
C ASN A 6 -2.97 7.98 -3.69
N HIS A 7 -4.03 7.65 -2.93
CA HIS A 7 -5.07 8.60 -2.55
C HIS A 7 -4.84 9.19 -1.15
N THR A 8 -3.73 8.82 -0.50
CA THR A 8 -3.41 9.36 0.83
C THR A 8 -2.76 10.73 0.69
N LYS A 9 -2.47 11.36 1.83
CA LYS A 9 -1.66 12.57 1.86
C LYS A 9 -0.16 12.27 1.90
N SER A 10 0.20 10.99 1.79
CA SER A 10 1.59 10.56 1.75
C SER A 10 2.19 10.87 0.39
N TYR A 11 3.49 11.17 0.38
CA TYR A 11 4.20 11.40 -0.86
C TYR A 11 5.67 11.00 -0.71
N ILE A 12 6.31 10.79 -1.85
CA ILE A 12 7.73 10.47 -1.90
C ILE A 12 8.49 11.75 -2.26
N LYS A 13 9.49 12.07 -1.46
CA LYS A 13 10.37 13.20 -1.73
C LYS A 13 11.81 12.69 -1.67
N GLY A 14 12.48 12.64 -2.82
CA GLY A 14 13.79 12.00 -2.91
C GLY A 14 13.68 10.51 -2.58
N ALA A 15 14.47 10.03 -1.63
CA ALA A 15 14.44 8.65 -1.18
C ALA A 15 13.52 8.43 0.03
N ASN A 16 12.82 9.47 0.48
CA ASN A 16 12.00 9.40 1.70
C ASN A 16 10.52 9.38 1.39
N VAL A 17 9.78 8.58 2.16
CA VAL A 17 8.32 8.58 2.15
C VAL A 17 7.86 9.41 3.35
N LEU A 18 7.07 10.46 3.08
CA LEU A 18 6.50 11.30 4.11
C LEU A 18 5.04 10.92 4.30
N ILE A 19 4.69 10.45 5.49
CA ILE A 19 3.37 9.95 5.83
C ILE A 19 2.82 10.76 7.01
N PRO A 20 1.60 11.30 6.89
CA PRO A 20 0.98 11.99 8.04
C PRO A 20 0.86 11.04 9.23
N ASN A 21 1.12 11.56 10.43
CA ASN A 21 1.09 10.76 11.66
C ASN A 21 -0.22 10.00 11.85
N LYS A 22 -1.33 10.60 11.48
CA LYS A 22 -2.64 9.97 11.61
C LYS A 22 -2.80 8.71 10.78
N ASP A 23 -2.08 8.60 9.66
CA ASP A 23 -2.11 7.39 8.82
C ASP A 23 -1.24 6.30 9.44
N ILE A 24 -0.13 6.67 10.09
CA ILE A 24 0.80 5.72 10.71
C ILE A 24 0.25 5.17 12.02
N LEU A 25 -0.38 6.04 12.82
CA LEU A 25 -0.81 5.71 14.18
C LEU A 25 -2.24 5.17 14.27
N ASN A 26 -2.81 4.78 13.13
CA ASN A 26 -4.17 4.24 13.12
C ASN A 26 -4.21 2.89 13.85
N PRO A 27 -5.00 2.75 14.95
CA PRO A 27 -5.04 1.52 15.74
C PRO A 27 -5.70 0.34 15.01
N ASP A 28 -6.36 0.58 13.88
CA ASP A 28 -6.96 -0.48 13.08
C ASP A 28 -5.94 -1.40 12.43
N LEU A 29 -4.69 -0.95 12.29
CA LEU A 29 -3.67 -1.68 11.56
C LEU A 29 -2.76 -2.47 12.49
N SER A 30 -2.56 -3.76 12.18
CA SER A 30 -1.52 -4.55 12.81
C SER A 30 -0.16 -4.12 12.25
N PHE A 31 0.93 -4.56 12.89
CA PHE A 31 2.28 -4.28 12.40
C PHE A 31 2.50 -4.84 10.99
N GLU A 32 1.95 -6.02 10.71
CA GLU A 32 2.05 -6.65 9.38
C GLU A 32 1.31 -5.82 8.33
N GLU A 33 0.10 -5.38 8.65
CA GLU A 33 -0.72 -4.55 7.78
C GLU A 33 -0.06 -3.20 7.53
N LEU A 34 0.45 -2.59 8.58
CA LEU A 34 1.14 -1.30 8.46
C LEU A 34 2.40 -1.45 7.60
N GLY A 35 3.21 -2.48 7.85
CA GLY A 35 4.41 -2.75 7.07
C GLY A 35 4.11 -2.96 5.59
N ALA A 36 3.05 -3.72 5.29
CA ALA A 36 2.64 -3.95 3.91
C ALA A 36 2.19 -2.64 3.24
N LEU A 37 1.41 -1.83 3.96
CA LEU A 37 0.93 -0.55 3.46
C LEU A 37 2.09 0.43 3.20
N LEU A 38 3.03 0.53 4.13
CA LEU A 38 4.19 1.40 3.98
C LEU A 38 5.07 0.98 2.79
N THR A 39 5.20 -0.31 2.56
CA THR A 39 5.94 -0.82 1.40
C THR A 39 5.27 -0.39 0.09
N LEU A 40 3.95 -0.50 0.01
CA LEU A 40 3.21 -0.01 -1.16
C LEU A 40 3.39 1.49 -1.34
N LEU A 41 3.36 2.26 -0.25
CA LEU A 41 3.55 3.70 -0.29
C LEU A 41 4.97 4.11 -0.67
N SER A 42 5.93 3.19 -0.61
CA SER A 42 7.31 3.47 -1.03
C SER A 42 7.46 3.52 -2.55
N PHE A 43 6.50 2.99 -3.30
CA PHE A 43 6.52 3.08 -4.76
C PHE A 43 6.06 4.46 -5.21
N ILE A 44 6.56 4.90 -6.37
CA ILE A 44 6.20 6.20 -6.94
C ILE A 44 4.74 6.20 -7.33
N ASP A 45 3.98 7.22 -6.88
CA ASP A 45 2.58 7.39 -7.26
C ASP A 45 2.46 7.45 -8.78
N GLU A 46 1.48 6.71 -9.32
CA GLU A 46 1.27 6.50 -10.73
C GLU A 46 2.43 5.77 -11.44
N GLY A 47 3.40 5.25 -10.68
CA GLY A 47 4.49 4.46 -11.23
C GLY A 47 4.10 3.02 -11.47
N TYR A 48 4.75 2.39 -12.46
CA TYR A 48 4.53 0.99 -12.81
C TYR A 48 5.53 0.09 -12.11
N PHE A 49 5.11 -1.12 -11.77
CA PHE A 49 5.97 -2.13 -11.17
C PHE A 49 5.49 -3.54 -11.53
N THR A 50 6.38 -4.51 -11.41
CA THR A 50 6.04 -5.93 -11.63
C THR A 50 5.71 -6.60 -10.30
N ASP A 51 5.06 -7.76 -10.36
CA ASP A 51 4.83 -8.58 -9.16
C ASP A 51 6.15 -8.94 -8.49
N ASP A 52 7.16 -9.30 -9.27
CA ASP A 52 8.48 -9.64 -8.72
C ASP A 52 9.09 -8.46 -7.95
N GLU A 53 9.01 -7.25 -8.52
CA GLU A 53 9.51 -6.05 -7.84
C GLU A 53 8.79 -5.81 -6.52
N LEU A 54 7.48 -6.02 -6.48
CA LEU A 54 6.69 -5.85 -5.27
C LEU A 54 7.02 -6.93 -4.23
N PHE A 55 6.87 -8.19 -4.59
CA PHE A 55 6.99 -9.27 -3.61
C PHE A 55 8.43 -9.50 -3.14
N ASN A 56 9.43 -9.08 -3.90
CA ASN A 56 10.83 -9.09 -3.46
C ASN A 56 11.11 -8.05 -2.36
N CYS A 57 10.22 -7.10 -2.13
CA CYS A 57 10.35 -6.15 -1.02
C CYS A 57 10.05 -6.77 0.34
N TYR A 58 9.45 -7.96 0.37
CA TYR A 58 9.04 -8.63 1.59
C TYR A 58 9.89 -9.88 1.83
N LYS A 59 10.10 -10.20 3.11
CA LYS A 59 10.79 -11.45 3.51
C LYS A 59 9.84 -12.63 3.48
N GLU A 60 8.56 -12.38 3.70
CA GLU A 60 7.52 -13.38 3.79
C GLU A 60 7.15 -13.90 2.40
N PRO A 61 6.67 -15.16 2.30
CA PRO A 61 6.19 -15.71 1.04
C PRO A 61 5.06 -14.87 0.45
N GLN A 62 4.99 -14.84 -0.88
CA GLN A 62 3.98 -14.08 -1.61
C GLN A 62 2.57 -14.38 -1.13
N GLU A 63 2.26 -15.65 -0.84
CA GLU A 63 0.93 -16.05 -0.37
C GLU A 63 0.54 -15.39 0.94
N GLU A 64 1.50 -15.24 1.87
CA GLU A 64 1.25 -14.57 3.14
C GLU A 64 1.03 -13.08 2.95
N ILE A 65 1.79 -12.46 2.05
CA ILE A 65 1.64 -11.03 1.74
C ILE A 65 0.27 -10.78 1.10
N LYS A 66 -0.18 -11.66 0.21
CA LYS A 66 -1.52 -11.55 -0.38
C LYS A 66 -2.62 -11.59 0.67
N LYS A 67 -2.48 -12.41 1.70
CA LYS A 67 -3.44 -12.46 2.81
C LYS A 67 -3.46 -11.15 3.59
N VAL A 68 -2.29 -10.53 3.78
CA VAL A 68 -2.21 -9.21 4.44
C VAL A 68 -2.90 -8.15 3.57
N PHE A 69 -2.70 -8.19 2.26
CA PHE A 69 -3.40 -7.30 1.33
C PHE A 69 -4.93 -7.48 1.42
N GLU A 70 -5.41 -8.72 1.53
CA GLU A 70 -6.84 -9.00 1.71
C GLU A 70 -7.38 -8.33 2.98
N LYS A 71 -6.62 -8.37 4.06
CA LYS A 71 -7.00 -7.68 5.30
C LYS A 71 -7.05 -6.17 5.11
N LEU A 72 -6.08 -5.60 4.41
CA LEU A 72 -6.07 -4.17 4.09
C LEU A 72 -7.28 -3.80 3.23
N MET A 73 -7.64 -4.65 2.27
CA MET A 73 -8.81 -4.44 1.43
C MET A 73 -10.10 -4.48 2.25
N ALA A 74 -10.22 -5.45 3.17
CA ALA A 74 -11.38 -5.56 4.04
C ALA A 74 -11.54 -4.34 4.95
N LYS A 75 -10.44 -3.71 5.33
CA LYS A 75 -10.45 -2.52 6.17
C LYS A 75 -10.58 -1.21 5.38
N GLY A 76 -10.53 -1.28 4.05
CA GLY A 76 -10.70 -0.11 3.19
C GLY A 76 -9.44 0.71 2.94
N TYR A 77 -8.26 0.17 3.22
CA TYR A 77 -6.98 0.86 2.96
C TYR A 77 -6.41 0.56 1.59
N LEU A 78 -6.84 -0.51 0.97
CA LEU A 78 -6.33 -0.95 -0.31
C LEU A 78 -7.48 -1.44 -1.18
N GLU A 79 -7.41 -1.12 -2.47
CA GLU A 79 -8.30 -1.68 -3.47
C GLU A 79 -7.46 -2.01 -4.70
N ILE A 80 -7.62 -3.23 -5.23
CA ILE A 80 -6.89 -3.65 -6.43
C ILE A 80 -7.90 -3.76 -7.55
N ILE A 81 -7.72 -2.93 -8.58
CA ILE A 81 -8.62 -2.86 -9.73
C ILE A 81 -7.84 -3.22 -10.97
N ASN A 82 -8.34 -4.19 -11.74
CA ASN A 82 -7.74 -4.54 -13.03
C ASN A 82 -8.32 -3.62 -14.11
N ASN A 83 -7.44 -2.83 -14.72
CA ASN A 83 -7.82 -1.87 -15.76
C ASN A 83 -6.98 -2.14 -17.00
N ASN A 84 -7.59 -2.76 -18.02
CA ASN A 84 -6.93 -3.06 -19.30
C ASN A 84 -5.63 -3.87 -19.13
N GLY A 85 -5.63 -4.86 -18.24
CA GLY A 85 -4.47 -5.71 -17.98
C GLY A 85 -3.45 -5.13 -17.01
N VAL A 86 -3.70 -3.93 -16.49
CA VAL A 86 -2.88 -3.31 -15.45
C VAL A 86 -3.61 -3.43 -14.11
N ALA A 87 -2.97 -4.04 -13.12
CA ALA A 87 -3.52 -4.10 -11.77
C ALA A 87 -3.19 -2.79 -11.05
N GLU A 88 -4.21 -2.00 -10.79
CA GLU A 88 -4.06 -0.73 -10.08
C GLU A 88 -4.24 -0.95 -8.59
N TYR A 89 -3.20 -0.64 -7.82
CA TYR A 89 -3.22 -0.71 -6.37
C TYR A 89 -3.59 0.68 -5.84
N HIS A 90 -4.86 0.85 -5.49
CA HIS A 90 -5.37 2.10 -4.94
C HIS A 90 -5.18 2.09 -3.43
N ILE A 91 -4.44 3.06 -2.92
CA ILE A 91 -4.11 3.16 -1.50
C ILE A 91 -4.87 4.32 -0.89
N TYR A 92 -5.61 4.04 0.18
CA TYR A 92 -6.42 5.03 0.89
C TYR A 92 -5.93 5.19 2.32
N GLY A 93 -5.94 6.42 2.80
CA GLY A 93 -5.73 6.71 4.22
C GLY A 93 -7.07 6.92 4.90
N LYS A 94 -7.13 6.63 6.19
CA LYS A 94 -8.32 6.92 6.99
C LYS A 94 -7.96 8.00 8.00
N GLU A 95 -8.78 9.04 8.06
CA GLU A 95 -8.63 10.06 9.07
C GLU A 95 -9.22 9.54 10.39
N ILE A 96 -8.46 9.77 11.47
CA ILE A 96 -8.99 9.55 12.80
C ILE A 96 -9.85 10.76 13.12
N VAL A 97 -11.15 10.53 13.21
CA VAL A 97 -12.10 11.58 13.59
C VAL A 97 -12.19 11.60 15.10
N ASN A 98 -11.74 12.68 15.67
CA ASN A 98 -11.85 12.90 17.12
C ASN A 98 -13.17 13.59 17.44
#